data_cf997164444bc4e1301c9e21ba5c938c
#
_entry.id   cf997164444bc4e1301c9e21ba5c938c
#
_cell.length_a   1.000
_cell.length_b   1.000
_cell.length_c   1.000
_cell.angle_alpha   90.00
_cell.angle_beta   90.00
_cell.angle_gamma   90.00
#
_symmetry.space_group_name_H-M   'P 1'
#
loop_
_entity.id
_entity.type
_entity.pdbx_description
1 polymer ?
#
loop_
_entity_poly.entity_id
_entity_poly.type
_entity_poly.pdbx_seq_one_letter_code
_entity_poly.pdbx_strand_id
1 'polypeptide(L)'
;MQLSQIEREQLYAILEKYDQHPKVQEMREFIQHGDVTTYQHCKNVVLVSFWINRRFHLGADETALAVGGFLHDFYLYDWHKTSSFHGLRRLFELHGFSHPGSACVNAKRYFQITKKEQNIIQSHMWPLTFRHVPTCREAVIV
;
A
#
# COMPACT_ATOMS: atom_id res chain seq x y z
N MET A 1 -1.99 -2.16 19.57
CA MET A 1 -0.82 -2.19 18.66
C MET A 1 -0.25 -0.78 18.56
N GLN A 2 0.93 -0.53 19.12
CA GLN A 2 1.57 0.78 19.01
C GLN A 2 3.07 0.61 18.85
N LEU A 3 3.64 1.32 17.88
CA LEU A 3 5.08 1.54 17.76
C LEU A 3 5.51 2.52 18.87
N SER A 4 6.71 2.33 19.41
CA SER A 4 7.36 3.32 20.25
C SER A 4 7.62 4.61 19.47
N GLN A 5 7.93 5.71 20.18
CA GLN A 5 8.25 6.97 19.50
C GLN A 5 9.46 6.83 18.56
N ILE A 6 10.52 6.17 19.01
CA ILE A 6 11.73 5.93 18.21
C ILE A 6 11.41 5.14 16.94
N GLU A 7 10.59 4.10 17.05
CA GLU A 7 10.19 3.29 15.88
C GLU A 7 9.35 4.08 14.89
N ARG A 8 8.49 4.96 15.36
CA ARG A 8 7.71 5.88 14.49
C ARG A 8 8.62 6.87 13.77
N GLU A 9 9.57 7.46 14.47
CA GLU A 9 10.55 8.39 13.89
C GLU A 9 11.37 7.69 12.80
N GLN A 10 11.82 6.46 13.02
CA GLN A 10 12.54 5.65 12.03
C GLN A 10 11.68 5.36 10.81
N LEU A 11 10.43 4.94 11.01
CA LEU A 11 9.50 4.71 9.91
C LEU A 11 9.23 5.99 9.10
N TYR A 12 8.98 7.10 9.78
CA TYR A 12 8.72 8.38 9.10
C TYR A 12 9.93 8.92 8.36
N ALA A 13 11.13 8.70 8.88
CA ALA A 13 12.36 9.04 8.16
C ALA A 13 12.49 8.28 6.82
N ILE A 14 12.10 7.01 6.79
CA ILE A 14 12.05 6.22 5.53
C ILE A 14 11.02 6.80 4.56
N LEU A 15 9.87 7.22 5.07
CA LEU A 15 8.73 7.63 4.24
C LEU A 15 8.76 9.12 3.84
N GLU A 16 9.61 9.95 4.44
CA GLU A 16 9.57 11.40 4.31
C GLU A 16 9.48 11.89 2.86
N LYS A 17 10.38 11.43 1.99
CA LYS A 17 10.41 11.83 0.58
C LYS A 17 9.16 11.40 -0.21
N TYR A 18 8.53 10.31 0.21
CA TYR A 18 7.30 9.81 -0.42
C TYR A 18 6.10 10.58 0.10
N ASP A 19 6.04 10.78 1.43
CA ASP A 19 4.92 11.45 2.09
C ASP A 19 4.80 12.93 1.64
N GLN A 20 5.91 13.61 1.43
CA GLN A 20 5.91 15.00 0.95
C GLN A 20 5.59 15.16 -0.54
N HIS A 21 5.54 14.07 -1.30
CA HIS A 21 5.31 14.16 -2.74
C HIS A 21 3.86 14.56 -3.07
N PRO A 22 3.61 15.59 -3.93
CA PRO A 22 2.27 16.09 -4.22
C PRO A 22 1.30 15.01 -4.68
N LYS A 23 1.73 14.05 -5.50
CA LYS A 23 0.90 12.94 -5.98
C LYS A 23 0.49 11.97 -4.87
N VAL A 24 1.30 11.80 -3.84
CA VAL A 24 0.92 11.01 -2.67
C VAL A 24 -0.11 11.77 -1.83
N GLN A 25 0.02 13.10 -1.72
CA GLN A 25 -0.97 13.92 -1.02
C GLN A 25 -2.35 13.92 -1.71
N GLU A 26 -2.42 13.75 -3.04
CA GLU A 26 -3.69 13.57 -3.77
C GLU A 26 -4.49 12.34 -3.28
N MET A 27 -3.85 11.32 -2.70
CA MET A 27 -4.54 10.16 -2.12
C MET A 27 -5.48 10.52 -0.95
N ARG A 28 -5.39 11.73 -0.41
CA ARG A 28 -6.31 12.26 0.62
C ARG A 28 -7.68 12.63 0.04
N GLU A 29 -7.77 12.80 -1.26
CA GLU A 29 -9.01 13.15 -1.95
C GLU A 29 -9.86 11.91 -2.28
N PHE A 30 -9.27 10.71 -2.20
CA PHE A 30 -9.93 9.47 -2.57
C PHE A 30 -10.33 8.68 -1.32
N ILE A 31 -11.61 8.31 -1.25
CA ILE A 31 -12.13 7.48 -0.16
C ILE A 31 -11.85 6.01 -0.47
N GLN A 32 -11.23 5.33 0.49
CA GLN A 32 -10.98 3.89 0.41
C GLN A 32 -12.19 3.10 0.93
N HIS A 33 -12.58 3.33 2.18
CA HIS A 33 -13.72 2.68 2.83
C HIS A 33 -14.32 3.61 3.89
N GLY A 34 -15.65 3.76 3.90
CA GLY A 34 -16.31 4.64 4.86
C GLY A 34 -15.76 6.07 4.80
N ASP A 35 -15.23 6.57 5.90
CA ASP A 35 -14.61 7.89 6.01
C ASP A 35 -13.08 7.87 5.90
N VAL A 36 -12.49 6.69 5.60
CA VAL A 36 -11.03 6.50 5.53
C VAL A 36 -10.54 6.80 4.13
N THR A 37 -9.64 7.77 3.98
CA THR A 37 -9.00 8.06 2.69
C THR A 37 -7.97 7.00 2.32
N THR A 38 -7.66 6.87 1.03
CA THR A 38 -6.59 5.97 0.54
C THR A 38 -5.26 6.27 1.23
N TYR A 39 -4.95 7.55 1.44
CA TYR A 39 -3.76 7.96 2.19
C TYR A 39 -3.75 7.42 3.63
N GLN A 40 -4.85 7.58 4.37
CA GLN A 40 -4.95 7.07 5.74
C GLN A 40 -4.88 5.55 5.79
N HIS A 41 -5.53 4.87 4.83
CA HIS A 41 -5.46 3.43 4.69
C HIS A 41 -4.00 2.97 4.54
N CYS A 42 -3.26 3.52 3.59
CA CYS A 42 -1.86 3.19 3.37
C CYS A 42 -0.98 3.47 4.60
N LYS A 43 -1.20 4.59 5.29
CA LYS A 43 -0.49 4.88 6.54
C LYS A 43 -0.80 3.86 7.64
N ASN A 44 -2.03 3.43 7.78
CA ASN A 44 -2.41 2.42 8.76
C ASN A 44 -1.79 1.05 8.42
N VAL A 45 -1.84 0.64 7.16
CA VAL A 45 -1.24 -0.62 6.71
C VAL A 45 0.26 -0.64 7.01
N VAL A 46 0.99 0.40 6.65
CA VAL A 46 2.45 0.43 6.89
C VAL A 46 2.80 0.46 8.38
N LEU A 47 2.04 1.18 9.22
CA LEU A 47 2.24 1.18 10.66
C LEU A 47 2.07 -0.21 11.26
N VAL A 48 1.02 -0.93 10.85
CA VAL A 48 0.74 -2.29 11.31
C VAL A 48 1.80 -3.26 10.83
N SER A 49 2.15 -3.21 9.54
CA SER A 49 3.15 -4.10 8.94
C SER A 49 4.54 -3.90 9.58
N PHE A 50 4.94 -2.66 9.82
CA PHE A 50 6.19 -2.33 10.48
C PHE A 50 6.22 -2.83 11.93
N TRP A 51 5.09 -2.65 12.66
CA TRP A 51 4.93 -3.17 14.01
C TRP A 51 5.02 -4.71 14.03
N ILE A 52 4.32 -5.41 13.13
CA ILE A 52 4.37 -6.88 12.99
C ILE A 52 5.80 -7.35 12.77
N ASN A 53 6.52 -6.75 11.82
CA ASN A 53 7.90 -7.12 11.53
C ASN A 53 8.79 -7.04 12.77
N ARG A 54 8.71 -5.95 13.52
CA ARG A 54 9.54 -5.74 14.71
C ARG A 54 9.08 -6.59 15.89
N ARG A 55 7.77 -6.66 16.13
CA ARG A 55 7.22 -7.41 17.27
C ARG A 55 7.50 -8.89 17.19
N PHE A 56 7.48 -9.47 16.01
CA PHE A 56 7.70 -10.89 15.79
C PHE A 56 9.10 -11.23 15.25
N HIS A 57 9.99 -10.23 15.17
CA HIS A 57 11.36 -10.39 14.69
C HIS A 57 11.45 -11.10 13.34
N LEU A 58 10.58 -10.71 12.40
CA LEU A 58 10.47 -11.38 11.11
C LEU A 58 11.68 -11.15 10.19
N GLY A 59 12.51 -10.13 10.47
CA GLY A 59 13.72 -9.83 9.70
C GLY A 59 13.43 -9.38 8.27
N ALA A 60 12.29 -8.73 8.03
CA ALA A 60 11.98 -8.11 6.76
C ALA A 60 12.84 -6.84 6.56
N ASP A 61 13.11 -6.52 5.30
CA ASP A 61 13.73 -5.26 4.91
C ASP A 61 12.77 -4.11 5.21
N GLU A 62 13.08 -3.33 6.25
CA GLU A 62 12.20 -2.28 6.75
C GLU A 62 11.95 -1.16 5.74
N THR A 63 12.93 -0.85 4.91
CA THR A 63 12.77 0.15 3.84
C THR A 63 11.80 -0.35 2.78
N ALA A 64 11.99 -1.55 2.27
CA ALA A 64 11.11 -2.12 1.27
C ALA A 64 9.68 -2.34 1.81
N LEU A 65 9.57 -2.81 3.07
CA LEU A 65 8.29 -2.99 3.76
C LEU A 65 7.53 -1.66 3.90
N ALA A 66 8.23 -0.62 4.36
CA ALA A 66 7.64 0.70 4.55
C ALA A 66 7.20 1.33 3.22
N VAL A 67 8.09 1.35 2.22
CA VAL A 67 7.80 1.97 0.92
C VAL A 67 6.73 1.19 0.16
N GLY A 68 6.88 -0.14 0.06
CA GLY A 68 5.90 -0.98 -0.61
C GLY A 68 4.53 -0.92 0.06
N GLY A 69 4.49 -0.99 1.41
CA GLY A 69 3.25 -0.87 2.18
C GLY A 69 2.62 0.52 2.09
N PHE A 70 3.40 1.60 1.99
CA PHE A 70 2.87 2.94 1.82
C PHE A 70 2.33 3.22 0.42
N LEU A 71 2.89 2.58 -0.60
CA LEU A 71 2.51 2.79 -2.00
C LEU A 71 1.62 1.67 -2.57
N HIS A 72 1.19 0.68 -1.75
CA HIS A 72 0.44 -0.47 -2.28
C HIS A 72 -0.85 -0.08 -2.99
N ASP A 73 -1.52 0.96 -2.52
CA ASP A 73 -2.74 1.54 -3.08
C ASP A 73 -2.52 2.94 -3.70
N PHE A 74 -1.33 3.18 -4.26
CA PHE A 74 -1.01 4.44 -4.94
C PHE A 74 -1.66 4.52 -6.32
N TYR A 75 -2.98 4.30 -6.38
CA TYR A 75 -3.82 4.61 -7.53
C TYR A 75 -4.40 6.03 -7.37
N LEU A 76 -4.44 6.79 -8.46
CA LEU A 76 -4.80 8.20 -8.46
C LEU A 76 -6.14 8.41 -9.18
N TYR A 77 -7.18 7.72 -8.73
CA TYR A 77 -8.55 7.85 -9.24
C TYR A 77 -9.59 7.47 -8.18
N ASP A 78 -10.79 8.05 -8.32
CA ASP A 78 -11.93 7.72 -7.48
C ASP A 78 -12.65 6.48 -8.05
N TRP A 79 -12.38 5.32 -7.48
CA TRP A 79 -12.98 4.07 -7.93
C TRP A 79 -14.48 3.97 -7.65
N HIS A 80 -15.03 4.79 -6.74
CA HIS A 80 -16.46 4.86 -6.48
C HIS A 80 -17.21 5.50 -7.66
N LYS A 81 -16.55 6.39 -8.41
CA LYS A 81 -17.14 7.07 -9.56
C LYS A 81 -16.98 6.30 -10.87
N THR A 82 -16.02 5.41 -10.96
CA THR A 82 -15.66 4.73 -12.22
C THR A 82 -16.45 3.44 -12.49
N SER A 83 -17.29 2.96 -11.58
CA SER A 83 -17.98 1.69 -11.76
C SER A 83 -19.48 1.86 -12.01
N SER A 84 -19.95 1.30 -13.12
CA SER A 84 -21.36 1.21 -13.53
C SER A 84 -22.13 0.04 -12.90
N PHE A 85 -21.52 -0.79 -12.07
CA PHE A 85 -22.13 -1.95 -11.44
C PHE A 85 -22.54 -1.71 -9.99
N HIS A 86 -23.65 -2.29 -9.53
CA HIS A 86 -24.15 -2.18 -8.16
C HIS A 86 -23.86 -3.44 -7.35
N GLY A 87 -23.48 -3.30 -6.07
CA GLY A 87 -23.35 -4.39 -5.09
C GLY A 87 -21.93 -4.91 -4.86
N LEU A 88 -21.80 -5.94 -4.01
CA LEU A 88 -20.54 -6.59 -3.60
C LEU A 88 -19.68 -7.11 -4.78
N ARG A 89 -20.31 -7.49 -5.88
CA ARG A 89 -19.64 -7.88 -7.13
C ARG A 89 -18.76 -6.78 -7.70
N ARG A 90 -19.15 -5.53 -7.50
CA ARG A 90 -18.42 -4.33 -7.90
C ARG A 90 -17.05 -4.22 -7.23
N LEU A 91 -16.96 -4.62 -5.95
CA LEU A 91 -15.69 -4.61 -5.18
C LEU A 91 -14.69 -5.64 -5.72
N PHE A 92 -15.18 -6.83 -6.10
CA PHE A 92 -14.32 -7.97 -6.42
C PHE A 92 -13.91 -8.06 -7.90
N GLU A 93 -14.78 -7.66 -8.84
CA GLU A 93 -14.53 -7.97 -10.25
C GLU A 93 -13.75 -6.89 -11.03
N LEU A 94 -13.82 -5.62 -10.65
CA LEU A 94 -13.20 -4.56 -11.43
C LEU A 94 -12.05 -3.84 -10.69
N HIS A 95 -12.31 -3.37 -9.48
CA HIS A 95 -11.30 -2.60 -8.75
C HIS A 95 -10.24 -3.51 -8.11
N GLY A 96 -10.65 -4.59 -7.44
CA GLY A 96 -9.73 -5.53 -6.79
C GLY A 96 -8.71 -6.17 -7.73
N PHE A 97 -9.04 -6.31 -9.02
CA PHE A 97 -8.13 -6.91 -10.02
C PHE A 97 -7.21 -5.91 -10.71
N SER A 98 -7.53 -4.62 -10.74
CA SER A 98 -6.80 -3.63 -11.53
C SER A 98 -5.97 -2.64 -10.70
N HIS A 99 -6.38 -2.34 -9.46
CA HIS A 99 -5.69 -1.30 -8.68
C HIS A 99 -4.22 -1.63 -8.32
N PRO A 100 -3.82 -2.90 -8.03
CA PRO A 100 -2.41 -3.19 -7.78
C PRO A 100 -1.52 -2.85 -8.98
N GLY A 101 -2.02 -3.12 -10.19
CA GLY A 101 -1.34 -2.77 -11.43
C GLY A 101 -1.21 -1.25 -11.61
N SER A 102 -2.29 -0.51 -11.39
CA SER A 102 -2.32 0.96 -11.45
C SER A 102 -1.40 1.58 -10.41
N ALA A 103 -1.44 1.09 -9.16
CA ALA A 103 -0.55 1.55 -8.10
C ALA A 103 0.92 1.31 -8.43
N CYS A 104 1.26 0.13 -8.97
CA CYS A 104 2.63 -0.19 -9.36
C CYS A 104 3.13 0.68 -10.53
N VAL A 105 2.28 0.96 -11.53
CA VAL A 105 2.61 1.87 -12.64
C VAL A 105 2.88 3.28 -12.12
N ASN A 106 2.02 3.80 -11.25
CA ASN A 106 2.22 5.13 -10.64
C ASN A 106 3.48 5.17 -9.77
N ALA A 107 3.70 4.15 -8.93
CA ALA A 107 4.90 4.09 -8.10
C ALA A 107 6.19 4.09 -8.94
N LYS A 108 6.22 3.37 -10.07
CA LYS A 108 7.35 3.42 -11.02
C LYS A 108 7.50 4.76 -11.71
N ARG A 109 6.39 5.42 -12.02
CA ARG A 109 6.39 6.70 -12.73
C ARG A 109 6.96 7.85 -11.90
N TYR A 110 6.64 7.86 -10.61
CA TYR A 110 7.00 8.97 -9.73
C TYR A 110 8.18 8.66 -8.82
N PHE A 111 8.50 7.38 -8.61
CA PHE A 111 9.57 6.94 -7.71
C PHE A 111 10.40 5.83 -8.35
N GLN A 112 11.67 5.76 -7.94
CA GLN A 112 12.54 4.64 -8.31
C GLN A 112 12.34 3.50 -7.31
N ILE A 113 11.29 2.70 -7.52
CA ILE A 113 10.99 1.56 -6.65
C ILE A 113 11.77 0.31 -7.07
N THR A 114 12.20 -0.45 -6.07
CA THR A 114 12.91 -1.72 -6.24
C THR A 114 11.98 -2.85 -6.73
N LYS A 115 12.54 -3.96 -7.20
CA LYS A 115 11.75 -5.17 -7.55
C LYS A 115 10.98 -5.73 -6.35
N LYS A 116 11.53 -5.61 -5.14
CA LYS A 116 10.89 -6.05 -3.91
C LYS A 116 9.67 -5.20 -3.59
N GLU A 117 9.79 -3.88 -3.65
CA GLU A 117 8.66 -2.94 -3.48
C GLU A 117 7.59 -3.15 -4.56
N GLN A 118 7.99 -3.42 -5.81
CA GLN A 118 7.05 -3.78 -6.88
C GLN A 118 6.28 -5.05 -6.54
N ASN A 119 6.94 -6.09 -6.02
CA ASN A 119 6.27 -7.32 -5.62
C ASN A 119 5.25 -7.06 -4.49
N ILE A 120 5.62 -6.27 -3.47
CA ILE A 120 4.70 -5.88 -2.39
C ILE A 120 3.45 -5.23 -2.98
N ILE A 121 3.62 -4.20 -3.82
CA ILE A 121 2.50 -3.46 -4.43
C ILE A 121 1.63 -4.37 -5.29
N GLN A 122 2.22 -5.25 -6.09
CA GLN A 122 1.46 -6.10 -7.02
C GLN A 122 0.74 -7.25 -6.33
N SER A 123 1.26 -7.78 -5.23
CA SER A 123 0.73 -8.98 -4.58
C SER A 123 -0.08 -8.73 -3.31
N HIS A 124 -0.27 -7.48 -2.88
CA HIS A 124 -0.99 -7.18 -1.62
C HIS A 124 -2.44 -7.70 -1.58
N MET A 125 -3.03 -8.00 -2.74
CA MET A 125 -4.36 -8.62 -2.83
C MET A 125 -4.34 -10.15 -2.77
N TRP A 126 -3.18 -10.78 -2.61
CA TRP A 126 -3.11 -12.22 -2.42
C TRP A 126 -3.63 -12.61 -1.00
N PRO A 127 -4.39 -13.71 -0.81
CA PRO A 127 -4.82 -14.70 -1.81
C PRO A 127 -6.15 -14.39 -2.50
N LEU A 128 -6.73 -13.20 -2.33
CA LEU A 128 -7.99 -12.83 -2.98
C LEU A 128 -7.87 -12.82 -4.50
N THR A 129 -6.68 -12.47 -5.01
CA THR A 129 -6.34 -12.62 -6.42
C THR A 129 -5.10 -13.48 -6.56
N PHE A 130 -5.13 -14.46 -7.47
CA PHE A 130 -3.97 -15.32 -7.76
C PHE A 130 -3.06 -14.76 -8.86
N ARG A 131 -3.27 -13.51 -9.25
CA ARG A 131 -2.56 -12.90 -10.37
C ARG A 131 -1.09 -12.63 -10.08
N HIS A 132 -0.79 -12.25 -8.85
CA HIS A 132 0.56 -12.00 -8.36
C HIS A 132 0.72 -12.64 -6.99
N VAL A 133 1.63 -13.59 -6.89
CA VAL A 133 1.94 -14.29 -5.64
C VAL A 133 3.08 -13.55 -4.93
N PRO A 134 3.01 -13.37 -3.60
CA PRO A 134 4.12 -12.83 -2.83
C PRO A 134 5.38 -13.67 -3.02
N THR A 135 6.49 -13.03 -3.40
CA THR A 135 7.79 -13.70 -3.60
C THR A 135 8.84 -13.28 -2.56
N CYS A 136 8.48 -12.38 -1.67
CA CYS A 136 9.33 -11.93 -0.57
C CYS A 136 8.52 -11.84 0.72
N ARG A 137 9.22 -11.83 1.84
CA ARG A 137 8.63 -11.78 3.18
C ARG A 137 7.80 -10.52 3.39
N GLU A 138 8.29 -9.40 2.92
CA GLU A 138 7.64 -8.10 3.02
C GLU A 138 6.26 -8.12 2.34
N ALA A 139 6.14 -8.78 1.20
CA ALA A 139 4.89 -8.91 0.48
C ALA A 139 3.86 -9.85 1.15
N VAL A 140 4.29 -10.68 2.08
CA VAL A 140 3.40 -11.52 2.91
C VAL A 140 2.92 -10.75 4.14
N ILE A 141 3.69 -9.75 4.60
CA ILE A 141 3.36 -8.95 5.79
C ILE A 141 2.36 -7.85 5.45
N VAL A 142 2.44 -7.26 4.25
CA VAL A 142 1.52 -6.23 3.75
C VAL A 142 0.24 -6.86 3.21
#